data_b99b3acba64c77f5e93e4a31e380f4ca
#
_entry.id   b99b3acba64c77f5e93e4a31e380f4ca
#
_cell.length_a   1.000
_cell.length_b   1.000
_cell.length_c   1.000
_cell.angle_alpha   90.00
_cell.angle_beta   90.00
_cell.angle_gamma   90.00
#
_symmetry.space_group_name_H-M   'P 1'
#
loop_
_entity.id
_entity.type
_entity.pdbx_description
1 polymer ?
#
loop_
_entity_poly.entity_id
_entity_poly.type
_entity_poly.pdbx_seq_one_letter_code
_entity_poly.pdbx_strand_id
1 'polypeptide(L)'
;RHRATVVACVRDGDASIRRRALELVCALATRANAAALTKELTDYLAVTDPDFRPELAGRLATLIAAHATDAGSHFDAWLRVAATPGAALDAAHARRLVVLVSNAPAVCPRVVGELFAVLHEGRCPDDGPLRGTALWFVGEYADALVAAPGGPSPDTVAAVLASYAAPAGAVPAGDRAAALT
;
A
#
# COMPACT_ATOMS: atom_id res chain seq x y z
N ARG A 1 -27.82 -3.48 12.22
CA ARG A 1 -28.86 -3.78 11.23
C ARG A 1 -28.69 -2.96 9.95
N HIS A 2 -28.24 -1.70 10.01
CA HIS A 2 -28.14 -0.81 8.83
C HIS A 2 -26.77 -0.76 8.16
N ARG A 3 -25.74 -1.46 8.69
CA ARG A 3 -24.38 -1.43 8.15
C ARG A 3 -24.33 -1.85 6.68
N ALA A 4 -24.97 -2.96 6.35
CA ALA A 4 -24.96 -3.50 4.96
C ALA A 4 -25.57 -2.49 3.97
N THR A 5 -26.63 -1.80 4.38
CA THR A 5 -27.26 -0.76 3.56
C THR A 5 -26.33 0.44 3.34
N VAL A 6 -25.66 0.91 4.40
CA VAL A 6 -24.72 2.04 4.29
C VAL A 6 -23.51 1.66 3.41
N VAL A 7 -22.97 0.45 3.57
CA VAL A 7 -21.86 -0.04 2.73
C VAL A 7 -22.30 -0.18 1.26
N ALA A 8 -23.55 -0.63 1.01
CA ALA A 8 -24.10 -0.66 -0.34
C ALA A 8 -24.18 0.74 -0.99
N CYS A 9 -24.50 1.78 -0.20
CA CYS A 9 -24.55 3.17 -0.68
C CYS A 9 -23.17 3.74 -1.06
N VAL A 10 -22.06 3.13 -0.63
CA VAL A 10 -20.71 3.52 -1.11
C VAL A 10 -20.55 3.25 -2.61
N ARG A 11 -21.37 2.37 -3.18
CA ARG A 11 -21.40 2.00 -4.61
C ARG A 11 -22.55 2.68 -5.38
N ASP A 12 -23.18 3.68 -4.80
CA ASP A 12 -24.28 4.41 -5.44
C ASP A 12 -23.81 5.16 -6.68
N GLY A 13 -24.72 5.36 -7.65
CA GLY A 13 -24.44 6.14 -8.85
C GLY A 13 -24.15 7.62 -8.57
N ASP A 14 -24.75 8.17 -7.50
CA ASP A 14 -24.55 9.57 -7.09
C ASP A 14 -23.28 9.74 -6.23
N ALA A 15 -22.38 10.63 -6.68
CA ALA A 15 -21.12 10.90 -5.99
C ALA A 15 -21.33 11.47 -4.58
N SER A 16 -22.38 12.25 -4.34
CA SER A 16 -22.68 12.84 -3.03
C SER A 16 -23.14 11.76 -2.06
N ILE A 17 -23.94 10.81 -2.53
CA ILE A 17 -24.38 9.65 -1.74
C ILE A 17 -23.17 8.78 -1.39
N ARG A 18 -22.28 8.48 -2.36
CA ARG A 18 -21.07 7.70 -2.11
C ARG A 18 -20.19 8.30 -1.03
N ARG A 19 -19.92 9.63 -1.11
CA ARG A 19 -19.10 10.34 -0.11
C ARG A 19 -19.72 10.28 1.28
N ARG A 20 -21.01 10.55 1.38
CA ARG A 20 -21.74 10.49 2.66
C ARG A 20 -21.76 9.08 3.25
N ALA A 21 -21.98 8.08 2.41
CA ALA A 21 -21.94 6.68 2.83
C ALA A 21 -20.55 6.30 3.35
N LEU A 22 -19.48 6.70 2.65
CA LEU A 22 -18.10 6.44 3.05
C LEU A 22 -17.77 7.08 4.41
N GLU A 23 -18.19 8.34 4.64
CA GLU A 23 -18.05 9.01 5.93
C GLU A 23 -18.74 8.22 7.05
N LEU A 24 -19.97 7.78 6.80
CA LEU A 24 -20.75 7.01 7.78
C LEU A 24 -20.11 5.63 8.03
N VAL A 25 -19.64 4.93 6.99
CA VAL A 25 -18.95 3.65 7.15
C VAL A 25 -17.72 3.81 8.04
N CYS A 26 -16.91 4.83 7.81
CA CYS A 26 -15.73 5.12 8.61
C CYS A 26 -16.10 5.48 10.07
N ALA A 27 -17.15 6.27 10.27
CA ALA A 27 -17.62 6.63 11.61
C ALA A 27 -18.23 5.45 12.39
N LEU A 28 -18.79 4.45 11.70
CA LEU A 28 -19.35 3.22 12.28
C LEU A 28 -18.31 2.12 12.47
N ALA A 29 -17.06 2.36 12.09
CA ALA A 29 -15.97 1.40 12.26
C ALA A 29 -15.65 1.20 13.75
N THR A 30 -15.50 -0.04 14.13
CA THR A 30 -15.12 -0.49 15.47
C THR A 30 -14.07 -1.58 15.35
N ARG A 31 -13.34 -1.89 16.41
CA ARG A 31 -12.39 -3.02 16.42
C ARG A 31 -13.00 -4.32 15.90
N ALA A 32 -14.26 -4.57 16.19
CA ALA A 32 -14.94 -5.81 15.82
C ALA A 32 -15.29 -5.89 14.32
N ASN A 33 -15.43 -4.76 13.62
CA ASN A 33 -15.90 -4.75 12.23
C ASN A 33 -14.91 -4.13 11.24
N ALA A 34 -13.86 -3.45 11.72
CA ALA A 34 -12.91 -2.73 10.87
C ALA A 34 -12.22 -3.62 9.84
N ALA A 35 -11.80 -4.84 10.20
CA ALA A 35 -11.16 -5.77 9.29
C ALA A 35 -12.07 -6.15 8.10
N ALA A 36 -13.35 -6.43 8.39
CA ALA A 36 -14.34 -6.75 7.35
C ALA A 36 -14.64 -5.54 6.46
N LEU A 37 -14.77 -4.34 7.06
CA LEU A 37 -14.97 -3.09 6.32
C LEU A 37 -13.77 -2.75 5.45
N THR A 38 -12.56 -2.86 5.98
CA THR A 38 -11.32 -2.63 5.22
C THR A 38 -11.25 -3.54 4.00
N LYS A 39 -11.53 -4.83 4.18
CA LYS A 39 -11.55 -5.79 3.07
C LYS A 39 -12.56 -5.38 2.00
N GLU A 40 -13.81 -5.13 2.40
CA GLU A 40 -14.91 -4.81 1.47
C GLU A 40 -14.64 -3.50 0.70
N LEU A 41 -14.13 -2.48 1.38
CA LEU A 41 -13.76 -1.21 0.75
C LEU A 41 -12.51 -1.33 -0.14
N THR A 42 -11.53 -2.18 0.22
CA THR A 42 -10.36 -2.46 -0.63
C THR A 42 -10.76 -3.20 -1.91
N ASP A 43 -11.66 -4.17 -1.82
CA ASP A 43 -12.20 -4.87 -2.99
C ASP A 43 -12.96 -3.88 -3.91
N TYR A 44 -13.65 -2.91 -3.34
CA TYR A 44 -14.32 -1.86 -4.09
C TYR A 44 -13.34 -0.83 -4.69
N LEU A 45 -12.23 -0.52 -4.03
CA LEU A 45 -11.20 0.40 -4.51
C LEU A 45 -10.67 -0.01 -5.90
N ALA A 46 -10.52 -1.30 -6.15
CA ALA A 46 -10.01 -1.83 -7.41
C ALA A 46 -10.93 -1.54 -8.61
N VAL A 47 -12.24 -1.42 -8.38
CA VAL A 47 -13.27 -1.31 -9.43
C VAL A 47 -14.00 0.04 -9.46
N THR A 48 -13.72 0.92 -8.49
CA THR A 48 -14.38 2.22 -8.39
C THR A 48 -13.88 3.21 -9.45
N ASP A 49 -14.66 4.26 -9.67
CA ASP A 49 -14.31 5.34 -10.59
C ASP A 49 -12.96 5.98 -10.23
N PRO A 50 -12.13 6.33 -11.22
CA PRO A 50 -10.83 6.99 -10.98
C PRO A 50 -10.93 8.26 -10.13
N ASP A 51 -11.98 9.06 -10.30
CA ASP A 51 -12.18 10.32 -9.56
C ASP A 51 -12.51 10.11 -8.08
N PHE A 52 -13.11 8.98 -7.72
CA PHE A 52 -13.45 8.65 -6.34
C PHE A 52 -12.34 7.85 -5.64
N ARG A 53 -11.45 7.25 -6.40
CA ARG A 53 -10.38 6.35 -5.90
C ARG A 53 -9.45 7.01 -4.89
N PRO A 54 -8.93 8.24 -5.11
CA PRO A 54 -8.06 8.91 -4.13
C PRO A 54 -8.74 9.14 -2.78
N GLU A 55 -10.01 9.58 -2.80
CA GLU A 55 -10.78 9.83 -1.58
C GLU A 55 -11.01 8.52 -0.80
N LEU A 56 -11.43 7.47 -1.50
CA LEU A 56 -11.64 6.14 -0.91
C LEU A 56 -10.35 5.58 -0.32
N ALA A 57 -9.22 5.69 -1.04
CA ALA A 57 -7.91 5.25 -0.58
C ALA A 57 -7.46 5.98 0.69
N GLY A 58 -7.60 7.31 0.75
CA GLY A 58 -7.26 8.10 1.92
C GLY A 58 -8.10 7.74 3.16
N ARG A 59 -9.40 7.52 2.98
CA ARG A 59 -10.28 7.06 4.07
C ARG A 59 -9.94 5.64 4.52
N LEU A 60 -9.62 4.75 3.58
CA LEU A 60 -9.14 3.40 3.89
C LEU A 60 -7.84 3.42 4.69
N ALA A 61 -6.85 4.21 4.28
CA ALA A 61 -5.59 4.32 4.99
C ALA A 61 -5.78 4.83 6.42
N THR A 62 -6.71 5.79 6.62
CA THR A 62 -7.08 6.28 7.95
C THR A 62 -7.76 5.19 8.79
N LEU A 63 -8.67 4.43 8.20
CA LEU A 63 -9.36 3.31 8.85
C LEU A 63 -8.37 2.22 9.27
N ILE A 64 -7.46 1.83 8.39
CA ILE A 64 -6.39 0.87 8.67
C ILE A 64 -5.53 1.36 9.83
N ALA A 65 -5.08 2.62 9.78
CA ALA A 65 -4.25 3.22 10.82
C ALA A 65 -4.91 3.26 12.21
N ALA A 66 -6.24 3.40 12.25
CA ALA A 66 -7.00 3.46 13.50
C ALA A 66 -7.30 2.09 14.11
N HIS A 67 -7.40 1.05 13.30
CA HIS A 67 -7.97 -0.23 13.73
C HIS A 67 -7.10 -1.47 13.46
N ALA A 68 -5.95 -1.34 12.79
CA ALA A 68 -5.04 -2.46 12.64
C ALA A 68 -4.58 -2.99 14.01
N THR A 69 -4.55 -4.30 14.15
CA THR A 69 -4.27 -4.97 15.42
C THR A 69 -2.77 -5.01 15.74
N ASP A 70 -1.95 -5.02 14.69
CA ASP A 70 -0.49 -5.12 14.77
C ASP A 70 0.16 -4.53 13.50
N ALA A 71 1.48 -4.39 13.52
CA ALA A 71 2.26 -3.81 12.42
C ALA A 71 2.15 -4.61 11.12
N GLY A 72 2.08 -5.95 11.20
CA GLY A 72 1.94 -6.82 10.04
C GLY A 72 0.60 -6.64 9.34
N SER A 73 -0.49 -6.71 10.11
CA SER A 73 -1.85 -6.47 9.59
C SER A 73 -2.01 -5.07 9.00
N HIS A 74 -1.39 -4.06 9.61
CA HIS A 74 -1.37 -2.69 9.08
C HIS A 74 -0.67 -2.64 7.73
N PHE A 75 0.52 -3.23 7.64
CA PHE A 75 1.29 -3.26 6.40
C PHE A 75 0.54 -3.98 5.28
N ASP A 76 0.00 -5.17 5.55
CA ASP A 76 -0.72 -5.97 4.54
C ASP A 76 -1.93 -5.20 3.96
N ALA A 77 -2.67 -4.53 4.83
CA ALA A 77 -3.81 -3.72 4.40
C ALA A 77 -3.36 -2.47 3.64
N TRP A 78 -2.33 -1.78 4.14
CA TRP A 78 -1.76 -0.59 3.49
C TRP A 78 -1.18 -0.92 2.11
N LEU A 79 -0.43 -2.01 1.99
CA LEU A 79 0.18 -2.43 0.72
C LEU A 79 -0.87 -2.67 -0.36
N ARG A 80 -1.98 -3.34 -0.01
CA ARG A 80 -3.08 -3.57 -0.97
C ARG A 80 -3.68 -2.28 -1.48
N VAL A 81 -3.86 -1.28 -0.61
CA VAL A 81 -4.37 0.03 -1.01
C VAL A 81 -3.34 0.78 -1.85
N ALA A 82 -2.08 0.81 -1.41
CA ALA A 82 -1.01 1.55 -2.06
C ALA A 82 -0.59 0.95 -3.43
N ALA A 83 -0.79 -0.35 -3.63
CA ALA A 83 -0.55 -1.03 -4.90
C ALA A 83 -1.67 -0.82 -5.94
N THR A 84 -2.80 -0.23 -5.53
CA THR A 84 -3.90 0.06 -6.47
C THR A 84 -3.56 1.30 -7.29
N PRO A 85 -3.51 1.21 -8.64
CA PRO A 85 -3.24 2.36 -9.49
C PRO A 85 -4.24 3.50 -9.27
N GLY A 86 -3.76 4.72 -9.15
CA GLY A 86 -4.60 5.90 -8.88
C GLY A 86 -5.10 6.02 -7.43
N ALA A 87 -4.66 5.15 -6.52
CA ALA A 87 -4.90 5.30 -5.08
C ALA A 87 -3.88 6.29 -4.50
N ALA A 88 -4.06 7.57 -4.76
CA ALA A 88 -3.16 8.62 -4.30
C ALA A 88 -3.19 8.76 -2.77
N LEU A 89 -2.32 8.01 -2.08
CA LEU A 89 -2.16 8.11 -0.63
C LEU A 89 -1.29 9.29 -0.23
N ASP A 90 -1.64 9.93 0.87
CA ASP A 90 -0.82 10.99 1.49
C ASP A 90 0.50 10.41 2.03
N ALA A 91 1.58 11.15 1.88
CA ALA A 91 2.89 10.84 2.45
C ALA A 91 2.87 10.66 3.98
N ALA A 92 1.89 11.23 4.68
CA ALA A 92 1.70 11.01 6.10
C ALA A 92 1.37 9.55 6.44
N HIS A 93 0.59 8.86 5.59
CA HIS A 93 0.27 7.45 5.77
C HIS A 93 1.52 6.57 5.58
N ALA A 94 2.37 6.89 4.61
CA ALA A 94 3.65 6.21 4.39
C ALA A 94 4.60 6.40 5.58
N ARG A 95 4.77 7.63 6.07
CA ARG A 95 5.59 7.92 7.26
C ARG A 95 5.12 7.16 8.50
N ARG A 96 3.79 7.09 8.70
CA ARG A 96 3.22 6.35 9.82
C ARG A 96 3.54 4.86 9.74
N LEU A 97 3.47 4.27 8.54
CA LEU A 97 3.87 2.88 8.31
C LEU A 97 5.35 2.66 8.63
N VAL A 98 6.22 3.55 8.15
CA VAL A 98 7.67 3.49 8.44
C VAL A 98 7.91 3.43 9.96
N VAL A 99 7.34 4.36 10.72
CA VAL A 99 7.49 4.39 12.18
C VAL A 99 6.98 3.10 12.83
N LEU A 100 5.82 2.61 12.38
CA LEU A 100 5.21 1.42 12.95
C LEU A 100 6.06 0.17 12.72
N VAL A 101 6.54 -0.04 11.50
CA VAL A 101 7.33 -1.22 11.11
C VAL A 101 8.75 -1.16 11.72
N SER A 102 9.38 0.02 11.74
CA SER A 102 10.70 0.19 12.38
C SER A 102 10.67 -0.13 13.89
N ASN A 103 9.53 0.06 14.55
CA ASN A 103 9.33 -0.32 15.95
C ASN A 103 8.86 -1.78 16.13
N ALA A 104 8.76 -2.56 15.05
CA ALA A 104 8.33 -3.95 15.08
C ALA A 104 9.37 -4.88 14.41
N PRO A 105 10.52 -5.14 15.05
CA PRO A 105 11.65 -5.84 14.44
C PRO A 105 11.31 -7.26 13.97
N ALA A 106 10.32 -7.91 14.58
CA ALA A 106 9.85 -9.23 14.15
C ALA A 106 9.12 -9.22 12.78
N VAL A 107 8.53 -8.09 12.41
CA VAL A 107 7.76 -7.92 11.16
C VAL A 107 8.62 -7.31 10.06
N CYS A 108 9.62 -6.53 10.42
CA CYS A 108 10.46 -5.76 9.50
C CYS A 108 11.08 -6.61 8.36
N PRO A 109 11.69 -7.78 8.59
CA PRO A 109 12.29 -8.58 7.51
C PRO A 109 11.26 -9.01 6.45
N ARG A 110 10.06 -9.39 6.88
CA ARG A 110 8.96 -9.74 5.97
C ARG A 110 8.54 -8.53 5.12
N VAL A 111 8.34 -7.40 5.76
CA VAL A 111 7.94 -6.14 5.08
C VAL A 111 8.96 -5.74 4.04
N VAL A 112 10.25 -5.78 4.38
CA VAL A 112 11.34 -5.42 3.46
C VAL A 112 11.39 -6.38 2.28
N GLY A 113 11.25 -7.69 2.52
CA GLY A 113 11.20 -8.70 1.46
C GLY A 113 10.03 -8.51 0.49
N GLU A 114 8.82 -8.23 1.01
CA GLU A 114 7.65 -7.96 0.17
C GLU A 114 7.78 -6.66 -0.64
N LEU A 115 8.32 -5.59 -0.04
CA LEU A 115 8.56 -4.33 -0.73
C LEU A 115 9.67 -4.46 -1.78
N PHE A 116 10.72 -5.25 -1.51
CA PHE A 116 11.73 -5.58 -2.51
C PHE A 116 11.12 -6.33 -3.70
N ALA A 117 10.27 -7.34 -3.45
CA ALA A 117 9.57 -8.07 -4.51
C ALA A 117 8.70 -7.13 -5.37
N VAL A 118 8.00 -6.18 -4.76
CA VAL A 118 7.21 -5.16 -5.49
C VAL A 118 8.07 -4.32 -6.41
N LEU A 119 9.27 -3.89 -5.97
CA LEU A 119 10.21 -3.14 -6.79
C LEU A 119 10.81 -4.01 -7.89
N HIS A 120 11.29 -5.20 -7.54
CA HIS A 120 11.96 -6.13 -8.45
C HIS A 120 11.06 -6.58 -9.60
N GLU A 121 9.79 -6.87 -9.30
CA GLU A 121 8.79 -7.29 -10.28
C GLU A 121 8.14 -6.12 -11.05
N GLY A 122 8.53 -4.88 -10.75
CA GLY A 122 7.97 -3.69 -11.40
C GLY A 122 6.48 -3.46 -11.12
N ARG A 123 5.95 -4.01 -10.02
CA ARG A 123 4.53 -3.90 -9.63
C ARG A 123 4.21 -2.60 -8.89
N CYS A 124 5.15 -1.67 -8.87
CA CYS A 124 4.98 -0.39 -8.18
C CYS A 124 4.28 0.61 -9.09
N PRO A 125 3.09 1.15 -8.73
CA PRO A 125 2.48 2.25 -9.48
C PRO A 125 3.41 3.45 -9.57
N ASP A 126 3.36 4.17 -10.70
CA ASP A 126 4.19 5.36 -10.90
C ASP A 126 3.76 6.55 -10.03
N ASP A 127 2.49 6.58 -9.66
CA ASP A 127 1.87 7.56 -8.78
C ASP A 127 1.73 7.01 -7.35
N GLY A 128 1.98 7.84 -6.37
CA GLY A 128 1.76 7.52 -4.96
C GLY A 128 3.01 7.15 -4.15
N PRO A 129 2.84 6.96 -2.83
CA PRO A 129 3.95 6.83 -1.90
C PRO A 129 4.59 5.43 -1.85
N LEU A 130 4.02 4.42 -2.54
CA LEU A 130 4.52 3.04 -2.45
C LEU A 130 5.97 2.93 -2.91
N ARG A 131 6.31 3.55 -4.05
CA ARG A 131 7.69 3.55 -4.59
C ARG A 131 8.67 4.13 -3.60
N GLY A 132 8.42 5.35 -3.11
CA GLY A 132 9.30 6.01 -2.15
C GLY A 132 9.45 5.23 -0.84
N THR A 133 8.35 4.66 -0.35
CA THR A 133 8.35 3.82 0.85
C THR A 133 9.17 2.54 0.64
N ALA A 134 8.97 1.85 -0.49
CA ALA A 134 9.70 0.63 -0.81
C ALA A 134 11.20 0.89 -0.98
N LEU A 135 11.57 1.94 -1.71
CA LEU A 135 12.98 2.34 -1.88
C LEU A 135 13.63 2.68 -0.54
N TRP A 136 12.92 3.38 0.36
CA TRP A 136 13.43 3.70 1.67
C TRP A 136 13.67 2.45 2.52
N PHE A 137 12.68 1.55 2.62
CA PHE A 137 12.84 0.30 3.39
C PHE A 137 13.94 -0.60 2.85
N VAL A 138 14.01 -0.79 1.53
CA VAL A 138 15.03 -1.63 0.90
C VAL A 138 16.42 -1.01 1.09
N GLY A 139 16.56 0.31 0.99
CA GLY A 139 17.84 1.00 1.24
C GLY A 139 18.28 0.91 2.71
N GLU A 140 17.36 1.15 3.65
CA GLU A 140 17.67 1.14 5.09
C GLU A 140 17.99 -0.26 5.64
N TYR A 141 17.32 -1.29 5.12
CA TYR A 141 17.44 -2.66 5.62
C TYR A 141 18.07 -3.63 4.60
N ALA A 142 18.87 -3.11 3.65
CA ALA A 142 19.51 -3.92 2.60
C ALA A 142 20.33 -5.09 3.17
N ASP A 143 21.11 -4.85 4.21
CA ASP A 143 21.95 -5.87 4.84
C ASP A 143 21.10 -7.01 5.43
N ALA A 144 20.01 -6.68 6.09
CA ALA A 144 19.07 -7.65 6.66
C ALA A 144 18.34 -8.44 5.55
N LEU A 145 18.02 -7.79 4.43
CA LEU A 145 17.40 -8.42 3.27
C LEU A 145 18.33 -9.44 2.61
N VAL A 146 19.59 -9.09 2.41
CA VAL A 146 20.63 -9.97 1.83
C VAL A 146 20.97 -11.15 2.76
N ALA A 147 21.03 -10.90 4.08
CA ALA A 147 21.32 -11.93 5.07
C ALA A 147 20.15 -12.89 5.33
N ALA A 148 18.94 -12.58 4.85
CA ALA A 148 17.77 -13.43 5.05
C ALA A 148 17.91 -14.78 4.30
N PRO A 149 17.41 -15.89 4.85
CA PRO A 149 17.39 -17.18 4.14
C PRO A 149 16.66 -17.06 2.79
N GLY A 150 17.36 -17.31 1.68
CA GLY A 150 16.83 -17.14 0.34
C GLY A 150 16.74 -15.68 -0.12
N GLY A 151 17.40 -14.76 0.57
CA GLY A 151 17.46 -13.34 0.20
C GLY A 151 18.20 -13.12 -1.12
N PRO A 152 17.98 -11.95 -1.76
CA PRO A 152 18.65 -11.59 -3.01
C PRO A 152 20.15 -11.36 -2.80
N SER A 153 20.94 -11.45 -3.89
CA SER A 153 22.34 -11.05 -3.83
C SER A 153 22.48 -9.52 -3.64
N PRO A 154 23.60 -9.04 -3.05
CA PRO A 154 23.86 -7.61 -2.95
C PRO A 154 23.79 -6.88 -4.29
N ASP A 155 24.32 -7.53 -5.35
CA ASP A 155 24.30 -6.97 -6.71
C ASP A 155 22.87 -6.82 -7.25
N THR A 156 22.00 -7.78 -6.95
CA THR A 156 20.57 -7.71 -7.33
C THR A 156 19.88 -6.55 -6.63
N VAL A 157 20.13 -6.37 -5.33
CA VAL A 157 19.56 -5.23 -4.58
C VAL A 157 20.04 -3.91 -5.15
N ALA A 158 21.35 -3.79 -5.40
CA ALA A 158 21.95 -2.58 -5.98
C ALA A 158 21.38 -2.28 -7.38
N ALA A 159 21.24 -3.29 -8.24
CA ALA A 159 20.67 -3.14 -9.58
C ALA A 159 19.22 -2.66 -9.52
N VAL A 160 18.38 -3.23 -8.62
CA VAL A 160 17.00 -2.80 -8.44
C VAL A 160 16.96 -1.33 -8.01
N LEU A 161 17.71 -0.93 -6.98
CA LEU A 161 17.74 0.45 -6.50
C LEU A 161 18.23 1.42 -7.58
N ALA A 162 19.27 1.05 -8.33
CA ALA A 162 19.82 1.85 -9.43
C ALA A 162 18.81 2.07 -10.56
N SER A 163 17.97 1.06 -10.87
CA SER A 163 16.94 1.16 -11.91
C SER A 163 15.88 2.23 -11.61
N TYR A 164 15.65 2.52 -10.33
CA TYR A 164 14.74 3.57 -9.88
C TYR A 164 15.42 4.92 -9.64
N ALA A 165 16.75 4.96 -9.54
CA ALA A 165 17.51 6.19 -9.40
C ALA A 165 17.78 6.88 -10.76
N ALA A 166 17.65 6.16 -11.88
CA ALA A 166 17.79 6.73 -13.21
C ALA A 166 16.69 7.76 -13.50
N PRO A 167 16.99 8.90 -14.16
CA PRO A 167 15.99 9.90 -14.48
C PRO A 167 14.86 9.29 -15.32
N ALA A 168 13.63 9.72 -15.04
CA ALA A 168 12.44 9.26 -15.75
C ALA A 168 12.59 9.56 -17.25
N GLY A 169 12.77 8.52 -18.08
CA GLY A 169 13.02 8.63 -19.51
C GLY A 169 14.14 7.74 -20.04
N ALA A 170 14.99 7.20 -19.16
CA ALA A 170 16.13 6.36 -19.60
C ALA A 170 15.74 4.88 -19.84
N VAL A 171 14.70 4.34 -19.19
CA VAL A 171 14.24 2.95 -19.39
C VAL A 171 12.70 2.87 -19.26
N PRO A 172 11.98 2.34 -20.26
CA PRO A 172 10.54 2.08 -20.15
C PRO A 172 10.25 1.10 -19.03
N ALA A 173 9.09 1.27 -18.35
CA ALA A 173 8.71 0.44 -17.19
C ALA A 173 8.67 -1.08 -17.50
N GLY A 174 8.39 -1.46 -18.76
CA GLY A 174 8.39 -2.85 -19.23
C GLY A 174 9.78 -3.50 -19.34
N ASP A 175 10.84 -2.71 -19.52
CA ASP A 175 12.22 -3.23 -19.69
C ASP A 175 12.97 -3.36 -18.36
N ARG A 176 12.42 -2.83 -17.27
CA ARG A 176 13.04 -2.93 -15.94
C ARG A 176 13.13 -4.35 -15.43
N ALA A 177 12.10 -5.17 -15.70
CA ALA A 177 12.10 -6.59 -15.35
C ALA A 177 13.06 -7.41 -16.23
N ALA A 178 13.23 -7.04 -17.51
CA ALA A 178 14.12 -7.73 -18.45
C ALA A 178 15.61 -7.40 -18.26
N ALA A 179 15.94 -6.24 -17.69
CA ALA A 179 17.32 -5.83 -17.41
C ALA A 179 17.90 -6.49 -16.14
N LEU A 180 17.11 -7.24 -15.39
CA LEU A 180 17.46 -7.85 -14.11
C LEU A 180 17.55 -9.39 -14.17
N THR A 181 17.38 -9.99 -15.36
CA THR A 181 17.60 -11.43 -15.63
C THR A 181 18.97 -11.65 -16.24
#